data_9939aa5f34749d3cce8aa666c7ce8223
#
_entry.id   9939aa5f34749d3cce8aa666c7ce8223
#
_cell.length_a   1.000
_cell.length_b   1.000
_cell.length_c   1.000
_cell.angle_alpha   90.00
_cell.angle_beta   90.00
_cell.angle_gamma   90.00
#
_symmetry.space_group_name_H-M   'P 1'
#
loop_
_entity.id
_entity.type
_entity.pdbx_description
1 polymer ?
#
loop_
_entity_poly.entity_id
_entity_poly.type
_entity_poly.pdbx_seq_one_letter_code
_entity_poly.pdbx_strand_id
1 'polypeptide(L)'
;MAVILNGITGGFSGKVGNIIGGSWKGIDYMRSRATSISQPNSPAQLDQRARFGTVGKFLRPLIPFLRIGFKNQAVNMSGYNAAMAYTLENAVTGVYPAYEIDYANVLVSEGLLTEALNPTAVSTIAGEVKFTWEDNSEDTYAQATDKAMLVVYNPVKKRAVTIVEGNTRTSGSQIMTLPSNFSGDEVQCYIGFQNGNQSVMSNSQFVIGLIVL
;
A
#
# COMPACT_ATOMS: atom_id res chain seq x y z
N MET A 1 -17.76 -17.83 23.73
CA MET A 1 -19.10 -17.33 24.05
C MET A 1 -19.45 -16.29 23.01
N ALA A 2 -20.68 -16.26 22.47
CA ALA A 2 -21.10 -15.22 21.54
C ALA A 2 -21.92 -14.17 22.28
N VAL A 3 -21.85 -12.93 21.82
CA VAL A 3 -22.56 -11.79 22.40
C VAL A 3 -23.55 -11.27 21.35
N ILE A 4 -24.80 -11.04 21.77
CA ILE A 4 -25.85 -10.42 20.96
C ILE A 4 -26.07 -9.01 21.52
N LEU A 5 -25.85 -8.00 20.67
CA LEU A 5 -25.90 -6.60 21.12
C LEU A 5 -27.32 -5.98 21.03
N ASN A 6 -28.16 -6.45 20.09
CA ASN A 6 -29.46 -5.88 19.77
C ASN A 6 -30.63 -6.88 19.90
N GLY A 7 -30.59 -7.75 20.91
CA GLY A 7 -31.63 -8.75 21.12
C GLY A 7 -31.68 -9.84 20.03
N ILE A 8 -32.77 -10.61 19.99
CA ILE A 8 -32.90 -11.80 19.15
C ILE A 8 -32.89 -11.50 17.64
N THR A 9 -33.18 -10.27 17.24
CA THR A 9 -33.17 -9.84 15.83
C THR A 9 -31.89 -9.13 15.42
N GLY A 10 -30.95 -8.90 16.35
CA GLY A 10 -29.67 -8.25 16.07
C GLY A 10 -28.59 -9.21 15.61
N GLY A 11 -27.54 -8.66 15.01
CA GLY A 11 -26.31 -9.39 14.72
C GLY A 11 -25.64 -9.90 15.99
N PHE A 12 -24.96 -11.03 15.92
CA PHE A 12 -24.15 -11.55 17.02
C PHE A 12 -22.67 -11.66 16.63
N SER A 13 -21.81 -11.49 17.60
CA SER A 13 -20.36 -11.68 17.42
C SER A 13 -19.89 -12.86 18.26
N GLY A 14 -19.08 -13.73 17.62
CA GLY A 14 -18.52 -14.91 18.28
C GLY A 14 -19.08 -16.23 17.77
N LYS A 15 -18.85 -17.30 18.54
CA LYS A 15 -19.17 -18.69 18.15
C LYS A 15 -20.38 -19.22 18.92
N VAL A 16 -21.36 -19.75 18.19
CA VAL A 16 -22.52 -20.50 18.72
C VAL A 16 -22.59 -21.85 18.00
N GLY A 17 -22.20 -22.93 18.69
CA GLY A 17 -22.18 -24.27 18.06
C GLY A 17 -21.30 -24.29 16.79
N ASN A 18 -21.91 -24.57 15.65
CA ASN A 18 -21.24 -24.61 14.34
C ASN A 18 -21.34 -23.29 13.58
N ILE A 19 -21.94 -22.26 14.17
CA ILE A 19 -22.10 -20.95 13.54
C ILE A 19 -21.13 -19.96 14.16
N ILE A 20 -20.53 -19.12 13.30
CA ILE A 20 -19.68 -17.98 13.71
C ILE A 20 -20.36 -16.73 13.16
N GLY A 21 -20.74 -15.82 14.06
CA GLY A 21 -21.19 -14.48 13.74
C GLY A 21 -20.03 -13.47 13.79
N GLY A 22 -20.12 -12.46 12.97
CA GLY A 22 -19.17 -11.33 12.95
C GLY A 22 -19.75 -10.14 12.21
N SER A 23 -19.12 -9.00 12.36
CA SER A 23 -19.45 -7.79 11.63
C SER A 23 -18.21 -7.25 10.94
N TRP A 24 -18.37 -6.79 9.70
CA TRP A 24 -17.32 -6.14 8.93
C TRP A 24 -17.87 -4.88 8.28
N LYS A 25 -17.32 -3.73 8.62
CA LYS A 25 -17.75 -2.41 8.11
C LYS A 25 -19.28 -2.17 8.23
N GLY A 26 -19.88 -2.59 9.35
CA GLY A 26 -21.31 -2.42 9.61
C GLY A 26 -22.23 -3.48 8.97
N ILE A 27 -21.67 -4.44 8.25
CA ILE A 27 -22.41 -5.58 7.67
C ILE A 27 -22.25 -6.77 8.60
N ASP A 28 -23.35 -7.18 9.23
CA ASP A 28 -23.39 -8.40 10.03
C ASP A 28 -23.47 -9.63 9.14
N TYR A 29 -22.65 -10.63 9.44
CA TYR A 29 -22.66 -11.89 8.69
C TYR A 29 -22.57 -13.10 9.61
N MET A 30 -23.07 -14.21 9.11
CA MET A 30 -22.94 -15.52 9.74
C MET A 30 -22.26 -16.48 8.77
N ARG A 31 -21.39 -17.34 9.29
CA ARG A 31 -20.79 -18.43 8.51
C ARG A 31 -20.73 -19.72 9.30
N SER A 32 -20.76 -20.85 8.62
CA SER A 32 -20.49 -22.13 9.26
C SER A 32 -19.02 -22.24 9.66
N ARG A 33 -18.79 -22.92 10.77
CA ARG A 33 -17.43 -23.34 11.15
C ARG A 33 -16.95 -24.41 10.17
N ALA A 34 -15.71 -24.27 9.67
CA ALA A 34 -15.07 -25.35 8.95
C ALA A 34 -14.89 -26.57 9.87
N THR A 35 -15.44 -27.71 9.49
CA THR A 35 -15.33 -28.97 10.23
C THR A 35 -14.02 -29.68 9.97
N SER A 36 -13.48 -29.52 8.77
CA SER A 36 -12.13 -29.96 8.41
C SER A 36 -11.51 -28.93 7.43
N ILE A 37 -10.23 -28.72 7.55
CA ILE A 37 -9.46 -28.01 6.54
C ILE A 37 -8.83 -29.10 5.68
N SER A 38 -9.46 -29.44 4.56
CA SER A 38 -8.74 -30.20 3.56
C SER A 38 -7.60 -29.31 3.07
N GLN A 39 -6.41 -29.86 2.95
CA GLN A 39 -5.28 -29.22 2.29
C GLN A 39 -5.45 -29.46 0.78
N PRO A 40 -6.17 -28.64 0.06
CA PRO A 40 -6.27 -28.83 -1.35
C PRO A 40 -4.97 -28.34 -1.96
N ASN A 41 -4.25 -29.24 -2.53
CA ASN A 41 -2.99 -29.00 -3.19
C ASN A 41 -3.15 -29.06 -4.71
N SER A 42 -4.25 -28.53 -5.24
CA SER A 42 -4.33 -28.40 -6.69
C SER A 42 -3.27 -27.41 -7.17
N PRO A 43 -2.62 -27.67 -8.31
CA PRO A 43 -1.58 -26.75 -8.86
C PRO A 43 -2.06 -25.29 -8.93
N ALA A 44 -3.30 -25.05 -9.37
CA ALA A 44 -3.89 -23.72 -9.45
C ALA A 44 -4.01 -23.01 -8.08
N GLN A 45 -4.28 -23.75 -7.01
CA GLN A 45 -4.36 -23.17 -5.67
C GLN A 45 -2.97 -22.86 -5.10
N LEU A 46 -1.98 -23.69 -5.39
CA LEU A 46 -0.59 -23.43 -5.02
C LEU A 46 -0.07 -22.19 -5.75
N ASP A 47 -0.38 -22.08 -7.03
CA ASP A 47 -0.07 -20.93 -7.87
C ASP A 47 -0.65 -19.63 -7.29
N GLN A 48 -1.95 -19.58 -7.05
CA GLN A 48 -2.60 -18.41 -6.45
C GLN A 48 -2.02 -18.05 -5.06
N ARG A 49 -1.74 -19.04 -4.22
CA ARG A 49 -1.12 -18.80 -2.92
C ARG A 49 0.28 -18.19 -3.02
N ALA A 50 1.06 -18.64 -4.00
CA ALA A 50 2.39 -18.10 -4.23
C ALA A 50 2.33 -16.64 -4.66
N ARG A 51 1.43 -16.29 -5.61
CA ARG A 51 1.19 -14.90 -6.03
C ARG A 51 0.78 -14.01 -4.86
N PHE A 52 -0.27 -14.39 -4.13
CA PHE A 52 -0.72 -13.66 -2.93
C PHE A 52 0.38 -13.53 -1.87
N GLY A 53 1.16 -14.60 -1.68
CA GLY A 53 2.27 -14.60 -0.72
C GLY A 53 3.37 -13.60 -1.08
N THR A 54 3.71 -13.48 -2.36
CA THR A 54 4.71 -12.53 -2.86
C THR A 54 4.23 -11.08 -2.68
N VAL A 55 3.01 -10.76 -3.15
CA VAL A 55 2.43 -9.42 -2.99
C VAL A 55 2.24 -9.08 -1.51
N GLY A 56 1.73 -10.02 -0.70
CA GLY A 56 1.52 -9.80 0.73
C GLY A 56 2.81 -9.48 1.48
N LYS A 57 3.94 -10.12 1.13
CA LYS A 57 5.26 -9.81 1.72
C LYS A 57 5.72 -8.39 1.38
N PHE A 58 5.46 -7.95 0.15
CA PHE A 58 5.79 -6.61 -0.31
C PHE A 58 4.93 -5.53 0.36
N LEU A 59 3.60 -5.68 0.36
CA LEU A 59 2.68 -4.65 0.87
C LEU A 59 2.63 -4.56 2.40
N ARG A 60 3.03 -5.61 3.12
CA ARG A 60 2.95 -5.66 4.58
C ARG A 60 3.61 -4.49 5.30
N PRO A 61 4.87 -4.10 5.00
CA PRO A 61 5.51 -2.94 5.63
C PRO A 61 4.87 -1.61 5.26
N LEU A 62 4.06 -1.56 4.19
CA LEU A 62 3.40 -0.37 3.69
C LEU A 62 1.98 -0.17 4.22
N ILE A 63 1.43 -1.09 5.05
CA ILE A 63 0.03 -1.06 5.51
C ILE A 63 -0.41 0.32 6.05
N PRO A 64 0.35 1.01 6.92
CA PRO A 64 -0.07 2.32 7.43
C PRO A 64 -0.21 3.36 6.31
N PHE A 65 0.70 3.37 5.35
CA PHE A 65 0.70 4.25 4.19
C PHE A 65 -0.46 3.93 3.23
N LEU A 66 -0.67 2.64 2.92
CA LEU A 66 -1.73 2.19 2.01
C LEU A 66 -3.15 2.49 2.52
N ARG A 67 -3.34 2.56 3.84
CA ARG A 67 -4.63 2.99 4.44
C ARG A 67 -5.01 4.41 4.05
N ILE A 68 -4.01 5.26 3.83
CA ILE A 68 -4.18 6.64 3.39
C ILE A 68 -4.18 6.69 1.87
N GLY A 69 -3.15 6.15 1.22
CA GLY A 69 -2.96 6.20 -0.22
C GLY A 69 -4.11 5.60 -1.05
N PHE A 70 -4.77 4.55 -0.52
CA PHE A 70 -5.94 3.91 -1.15
C PHE A 70 -7.26 4.20 -0.42
N LYS A 71 -7.34 5.29 0.34
CA LYS A 71 -8.53 5.63 1.14
C LYS A 71 -9.79 5.72 0.29
N ASN A 72 -9.69 6.34 -0.89
CA ASN A 72 -10.83 6.57 -1.78
C ASN A 72 -11.24 5.31 -2.55
N GLN A 73 -10.30 4.40 -2.79
CA GLN A 73 -10.56 3.11 -3.43
C GLN A 73 -11.08 2.04 -2.45
N ALA A 74 -11.04 2.33 -1.15
CA ALA A 74 -11.42 1.40 -0.10
C ALA A 74 -12.95 1.27 0.09
N VAL A 75 -13.71 1.14 -1.00
CA VAL A 75 -15.16 0.94 -0.96
C VAL A 75 -15.45 -0.52 -0.56
N ASN A 76 -16.10 -0.72 0.59
CA ASN A 76 -16.40 -2.04 1.17
C ASN A 76 -15.16 -2.94 1.41
N MET A 77 -13.95 -2.40 1.32
CA MET A 77 -12.71 -3.10 1.58
C MET A 77 -11.71 -2.19 2.33
N SER A 78 -10.58 -2.73 2.74
CA SER A 78 -9.49 -1.91 3.29
C SER A 78 -8.62 -1.34 2.17
N GLY A 79 -7.92 -0.21 2.40
CA GLY A 79 -6.94 0.31 1.45
C GLY A 79 -5.84 -0.71 1.12
N TYR A 80 -5.46 -1.55 2.09
CA TYR A 80 -4.55 -2.68 1.85
C TYR A 80 -5.12 -3.68 0.83
N ASN A 81 -6.42 -4.01 0.93
CA ASN A 81 -7.05 -4.94 -0.02
C ASN A 81 -7.17 -4.33 -1.42
N ALA A 82 -7.43 -3.02 -1.52
CA ALA A 82 -7.43 -2.31 -2.80
C ALA A 82 -6.03 -2.34 -3.45
N ALA A 83 -4.99 -2.00 -2.69
CA ALA A 83 -3.61 -2.10 -3.15
C ALA A 83 -3.20 -3.53 -3.53
N MET A 84 -3.67 -4.54 -2.76
CA MET A 84 -3.44 -5.95 -3.06
C MET A 84 -4.06 -6.34 -4.42
N ALA A 85 -5.31 -5.94 -4.66
CA ALA A 85 -6.01 -6.23 -5.91
C ALA A 85 -5.27 -5.60 -7.10
N TYR A 86 -4.94 -4.30 -7.01
CA TYR A 86 -4.19 -3.59 -8.04
C TYR A 86 -2.83 -4.27 -8.33
N THR A 87 -2.05 -4.54 -7.30
CA THR A 87 -0.70 -5.11 -7.44
C THR A 87 -0.73 -6.52 -8.05
N LEU A 88 -1.71 -7.36 -7.65
CA LEU A 88 -1.88 -8.72 -8.21
C LEU A 88 -2.20 -8.70 -9.71
N GLU A 89 -2.93 -7.68 -10.17
CA GLU A 89 -3.34 -7.53 -11.56
C GLU A 89 -2.24 -6.93 -12.43
N ASN A 90 -1.52 -5.91 -11.92
CA ASN A 90 -0.68 -5.03 -12.73
C ASN A 90 0.82 -5.17 -12.49
N ALA A 91 1.25 -5.68 -11.32
CA ALA A 91 2.65 -5.60 -10.88
C ALA A 91 3.23 -6.93 -10.40
N VAL A 92 2.71 -8.06 -10.87
CA VAL A 92 3.27 -9.39 -10.60
C VAL A 92 3.78 -10.01 -11.89
N THR A 93 5.05 -10.38 -11.90
CA THR A 93 5.73 -11.04 -13.03
C THR A 93 6.23 -12.42 -12.62
N GLY A 94 6.75 -13.18 -13.61
CA GLY A 94 7.27 -14.53 -13.40
C GLY A 94 6.20 -15.61 -13.50
N VAL A 95 6.60 -16.84 -13.20
CA VAL A 95 5.76 -18.03 -13.23
C VAL A 95 5.96 -18.84 -11.94
N TYR A 96 4.95 -19.65 -11.58
CA TYR A 96 5.04 -20.52 -10.40
C TYR A 96 6.29 -21.39 -10.41
N PRO A 97 7.04 -21.47 -9.31
CA PRO A 97 6.82 -20.87 -8.01
C PRO A 97 7.50 -19.50 -7.79
N ALA A 98 8.20 -18.98 -8.81
CA ALA A 98 9.09 -17.81 -8.71
C ALA A 98 8.38 -16.54 -9.22
N TYR A 99 7.45 -16.00 -8.40
CA TYR A 99 6.83 -14.70 -8.68
C TYR A 99 7.65 -13.56 -8.11
N GLU A 100 7.75 -12.47 -8.87
CA GLU A 100 8.46 -11.26 -8.51
C GLU A 100 7.54 -10.04 -8.62
N ILE A 101 7.89 -8.96 -7.91
CA ILE A 101 7.19 -7.68 -8.00
C ILE A 101 7.88 -6.81 -9.05
N ASP A 102 7.10 -6.38 -10.02
CA ASP A 102 7.51 -5.32 -10.94
C ASP A 102 7.28 -3.96 -10.28
N TYR A 103 8.35 -3.44 -9.67
CA TYR A 103 8.28 -2.19 -8.89
C TYR A 103 7.85 -0.99 -9.71
N ALA A 104 8.12 -0.99 -11.02
CA ALA A 104 7.73 0.11 -11.91
C ALA A 104 6.22 0.22 -12.10
N ASN A 105 5.50 -0.89 -12.01
CA ASN A 105 4.05 -0.96 -12.19
C ASN A 105 3.26 -1.01 -10.88
N VAL A 106 3.94 -0.85 -9.73
CA VAL A 106 3.27 -0.77 -8.42
C VAL A 106 2.69 0.61 -8.19
N LEU A 107 1.46 0.69 -7.70
CA LEU A 107 0.92 1.87 -7.05
C LEU A 107 0.91 1.70 -5.53
N VAL A 108 1.36 2.74 -4.82
CA VAL A 108 1.28 2.86 -3.35
C VAL A 108 0.21 3.88 -2.92
N SER A 109 -0.25 4.71 -3.84
CA SER A 109 -1.44 5.56 -3.69
C SER A 109 -2.19 5.65 -5.02
N GLU A 110 -3.51 5.89 -4.95
CA GLU A 110 -4.39 6.00 -6.11
C GLU A 110 -5.45 7.07 -5.86
N GLY A 111 -5.61 7.99 -6.83
CA GLY A 111 -6.61 9.06 -6.73
C GLY A 111 -6.57 10.03 -7.89
N LEU A 112 -7.28 11.15 -7.73
CA LEU A 112 -7.58 12.10 -8.80
C LEU A 112 -6.65 13.32 -8.84
N LEU A 113 -5.79 13.54 -7.84
CA LEU A 113 -4.86 14.66 -7.90
C LEU A 113 -3.85 14.45 -9.02
N THR A 114 -3.37 15.55 -9.57
CA THR A 114 -2.28 15.54 -10.54
C THR A 114 -1.01 14.96 -9.91
N GLU A 115 -0.34 14.10 -10.64
CA GLU A 115 0.90 13.45 -10.24
C GLU A 115 2.08 14.45 -10.15
N ALA A 116 3.24 13.99 -9.67
CA ALA A 116 4.44 14.81 -9.63
C ALA A 116 4.98 15.06 -11.04
N LEU A 117 5.41 16.31 -11.33
CA LEU A 117 6.06 16.64 -12.58
C LEU A 117 7.57 16.39 -12.46
N ASN A 118 8.12 15.61 -13.38
CA ASN A 118 9.55 15.29 -13.48
C ASN A 118 10.19 14.85 -12.13
N PRO A 119 9.61 13.87 -11.41
CA PRO A 119 10.14 13.48 -10.11
C PRO A 119 11.49 12.76 -10.25
N THR A 120 12.42 13.10 -9.37
CA THR A 120 13.71 12.42 -9.25
C THR A 120 14.02 12.06 -7.81
N ALA A 121 14.86 11.06 -7.60
CA ALA A 121 15.35 10.68 -6.28
C ALA A 121 16.85 10.37 -6.37
N VAL A 122 17.63 10.87 -5.42
CA VAL A 122 19.08 10.66 -5.35
C VAL A 122 19.52 10.44 -3.90
N SER A 123 20.53 9.59 -3.72
CA SER A 123 21.24 9.44 -2.43
C SER A 123 22.67 9.97 -2.61
N THR A 124 22.93 11.15 -2.10
CA THR A 124 24.25 11.82 -2.17
C THR A 124 24.89 11.95 -0.79
N ILE A 125 24.11 11.78 0.26
CA ILE A 125 24.55 11.81 1.65
C ILE A 125 24.19 10.45 2.26
N ALA A 126 25.09 9.90 3.06
CA ALA A 126 24.90 8.62 3.72
C ALA A 126 23.62 8.60 4.57
N GLY A 127 22.77 7.60 4.34
CA GLY A 127 21.51 7.45 5.07
C GLY A 127 20.43 8.46 4.68
N GLU A 128 20.54 9.15 3.55
CA GLU A 128 19.53 10.08 3.07
C GLU A 128 19.16 9.82 1.60
N VAL A 129 17.88 9.99 1.30
CA VAL A 129 17.37 10.08 -0.06
C VAL A 129 16.67 11.41 -0.23
N LYS A 130 17.12 12.19 -1.19
CA LYS A 130 16.51 13.45 -1.57
C LYS A 130 15.62 13.23 -2.80
N PHE A 131 14.33 13.50 -2.63
CA PHE A 131 13.37 13.60 -3.72
C PHE A 131 13.31 15.04 -4.22
N THR A 132 13.18 15.22 -5.54
CA THR A 132 12.89 16.51 -6.15
C THR A 132 11.81 16.35 -7.22
N TRP A 133 11.04 17.40 -7.43
CA TRP A 133 9.98 17.50 -8.44
C TRP A 133 9.84 18.94 -8.88
N GLU A 134 9.21 19.17 -10.02
CA GLU A 134 8.87 20.49 -10.49
C GLU A 134 7.50 20.92 -9.94
N ASP A 135 7.35 22.21 -9.65
CA ASP A 135 6.06 22.75 -9.24
C ASP A 135 5.08 22.77 -10.42
N ASN A 136 4.01 22.04 -10.28
CA ASN A 136 2.89 22.01 -11.23
C ASN A 136 1.56 22.34 -10.55
N SER A 137 1.59 23.25 -9.58
CA SER A 137 0.40 23.69 -8.83
C SER A 137 -0.66 24.42 -9.66
N GLU A 138 -0.32 24.83 -10.89
CA GLU A 138 -1.23 25.43 -11.85
C GLU A 138 -2.08 24.40 -12.64
N ASP A 139 -1.78 23.11 -12.50
CA ASP A 139 -2.53 22.05 -13.18
C ASP A 139 -3.93 21.88 -12.57
N THR A 140 -4.87 21.31 -13.35
CA THR A 140 -6.31 21.26 -13.05
C THR A 140 -6.65 20.64 -11.69
N TYR A 141 -5.95 19.59 -11.27
CA TYR A 141 -6.18 18.90 -10.00
C TYR A 141 -4.95 18.97 -9.09
N ALA A 142 -4.24 20.08 -9.10
CA ALA A 142 -3.08 20.33 -8.27
C ALA A 142 -3.25 21.64 -7.50
N GLN A 143 -2.69 21.69 -6.29
CA GLN A 143 -2.66 22.91 -5.48
C GLN A 143 -1.27 23.10 -4.87
N ALA A 144 -0.86 24.34 -4.71
CA ALA A 144 0.41 24.72 -4.08
C ALA A 144 0.61 24.09 -2.68
N THR A 145 -0.50 23.86 -1.96
CA THR A 145 -0.54 23.34 -0.61
C THR A 145 -0.58 21.80 -0.51
N ASP A 146 -0.68 21.10 -1.65
CA ASP A 146 -0.66 19.64 -1.65
C ASP A 146 0.64 19.12 -1.02
N LYS A 147 0.53 18.08 -0.22
CA LYS A 147 1.64 17.49 0.54
C LYS A 147 2.22 16.27 -0.17
N ALA A 148 3.54 16.22 -0.26
CA ALA A 148 4.22 15.06 -0.82
C ALA A 148 4.03 13.82 0.06
N MET A 149 3.74 12.70 -0.59
CA MET A 149 3.67 11.36 -0.01
C MET A 149 4.80 10.53 -0.59
N LEU A 150 5.74 10.11 0.24
CA LEU A 150 6.97 9.47 -0.21
C LEU A 150 7.12 8.08 0.41
N VAL A 151 7.63 7.16 -0.39
CA VAL A 151 7.96 5.80 0.03
C VAL A 151 9.34 5.44 -0.46
N VAL A 152 10.18 4.91 0.43
CA VAL A 152 11.43 4.22 0.11
C VAL A 152 11.32 2.79 0.64
N TYR A 153 11.26 1.83 -0.26
CA TYR A 153 11.13 0.42 0.05
C TYR A 153 12.45 -0.31 -0.17
N ASN A 154 12.89 -1.08 0.82
CA ASN A 154 14.07 -1.93 0.72
C ASN A 154 13.65 -3.40 0.49
N PRO A 155 13.87 -3.97 -0.71
CA PRO A 155 13.48 -5.34 -1.05
C PRO A 155 14.24 -6.39 -0.26
N VAL A 156 15.53 -6.15 0.05
CA VAL A 156 16.39 -7.09 0.76
C VAL A 156 15.91 -7.26 2.21
N LYS A 157 15.64 -6.15 2.87
CA LYS A 157 15.19 -6.12 4.27
C LYS A 157 13.68 -6.23 4.43
N LYS A 158 12.91 -6.13 3.33
CA LYS A 158 11.43 -6.12 3.32
C LYS A 158 10.86 -5.08 4.28
N ARG A 159 11.44 -3.88 4.25
CA ARG A 159 11.07 -2.74 5.09
C ARG A 159 10.85 -1.51 4.22
N ALA A 160 10.04 -0.59 4.72
CA ALA A 160 9.81 0.69 4.08
C ALA A 160 9.96 1.83 5.09
N VAL A 161 10.44 2.96 4.59
CA VAL A 161 10.34 4.26 5.26
C VAL A 161 9.36 5.10 4.47
N THR A 162 8.45 5.77 5.15
CA THR A 162 7.36 6.50 4.50
C THR A 162 7.19 7.88 5.12
N ILE A 163 6.89 8.86 4.29
CA ILE A 163 6.41 10.18 4.70
C ILE A 163 5.04 10.37 4.08
N VAL A 164 4.02 10.66 4.89
CA VAL A 164 2.66 10.92 4.42
C VAL A 164 2.43 12.42 4.25
N GLU A 165 2.89 13.24 5.20
CA GLU A 165 2.75 14.69 5.20
C GLU A 165 4.12 15.35 5.00
N GLY A 166 4.66 15.22 3.79
CA GLY A 166 5.91 15.86 3.42
C GLY A 166 5.77 17.35 3.11
N ASN A 167 6.77 17.90 2.44
CA ASN A 167 6.77 19.27 1.97
C ASN A 167 5.65 19.52 0.97
N THR A 168 5.32 20.79 0.78
CA THR A 168 4.29 21.20 -0.19
C THR A 168 4.77 20.98 -1.63
N ARG A 169 3.81 20.89 -2.56
CA ARG A 169 4.08 20.79 -4.00
C ARG A 169 5.04 21.89 -4.48
N THR A 170 4.81 23.13 -4.06
CA THR A 170 5.65 24.29 -4.39
C THR A 170 7.04 24.24 -3.81
N SER A 171 7.31 23.42 -2.80
CA SER A 171 8.65 23.29 -2.20
C SER A 171 9.65 22.61 -3.12
N GLY A 172 9.21 21.86 -4.12
CA GLY A 172 10.02 21.19 -5.14
C GLY A 172 10.97 20.12 -4.62
N SER A 173 11.07 19.90 -3.30
CA SER A 173 11.97 18.88 -2.75
C SER A 173 11.62 18.45 -1.34
N GLN A 174 12.06 17.22 -0.99
CA GLN A 174 12.00 16.64 0.35
C GLN A 174 13.17 15.70 0.57
N ILE A 175 13.79 15.80 1.74
CA ILE A 175 14.80 14.84 2.21
C ILE A 175 14.10 13.80 3.10
N MET A 176 14.45 12.55 2.91
CA MET A 176 14.01 11.42 3.72
C MET A 176 15.22 10.76 4.37
N THR A 177 15.29 10.75 5.69
CA THR A 177 16.32 10.03 6.44
C THR A 177 15.96 8.56 6.55
N LEU A 178 16.93 7.71 6.23
CA LEU A 178 16.80 6.26 6.25
C LEU A 178 17.58 5.66 7.41
N PRO A 179 17.17 4.48 7.91
CA PRO A 179 17.96 3.74 8.88
C PRO A 179 19.35 3.40 8.33
N SER A 180 20.38 3.49 9.16
CA SER A 180 21.78 3.20 8.78
C SER A 180 21.99 1.82 8.18
N ASN A 181 21.12 0.86 8.51
CA ASN A 181 21.17 -0.47 7.94
C ASN A 181 20.65 -0.56 6.49
N PHE A 182 20.21 0.53 5.86
CA PHE A 182 19.85 0.58 4.43
C PHE A 182 21.05 0.91 3.55
N SER A 183 22.16 1.41 4.13
CA SER A 183 23.37 1.73 3.39
C SER A 183 23.89 0.51 2.62
N GLY A 184 24.21 0.71 1.34
CA GLY A 184 24.65 -0.30 0.41
C GLY A 184 23.53 -1.14 -0.23
N ASP A 185 22.30 -1.03 0.24
CA ASP A 185 21.15 -1.75 -0.37
C ASP A 185 20.53 -0.91 -1.50
N GLU A 186 20.02 -1.64 -2.50
CA GLU A 186 19.13 -1.05 -3.50
C GLU A 186 17.73 -0.85 -2.89
N VAL A 187 17.17 0.35 -3.06
CA VAL A 187 15.83 0.71 -2.60
C VAL A 187 14.97 1.22 -3.73
N GLN A 188 13.66 1.02 -3.62
CA GLN A 188 12.67 1.43 -4.61
C GLN A 188 11.93 2.67 -4.10
N CYS A 189 11.94 3.74 -4.89
CA CYS A 189 11.44 5.06 -4.52
C CYS A 189 10.13 5.39 -5.21
N TYR A 190 9.14 5.85 -4.45
CA TYR A 190 7.84 6.28 -4.96
C TYR A 190 7.46 7.65 -4.42
N ILE A 191 6.76 8.42 -5.24
CA ILE A 191 6.20 9.72 -4.90
C ILE A 191 4.74 9.80 -5.30
N GLY A 192 3.93 10.45 -4.50
CA GLY A 192 2.57 10.88 -4.78
C GLY A 192 2.27 12.16 -4.03
N PHE A 193 1.06 12.69 -4.21
CA PHE A 193 0.57 13.86 -3.49
C PHE A 193 -0.75 13.58 -2.80
N GLN A 194 -1.00 14.30 -1.71
CA GLN A 194 -2.32 14.39 -1.08
C GLN A 194 -2.68 15.85 -0.88
N ASN A 195 -3.98 16.15 -0.90
CA ASN A 195 -4.45 17.49 -0.54
C ASN A 195 -4.29 17.77 0.96
N GLY A 196 -4.34 19.05 1.33
CA GLY A 196 -4.07 19.49 2.71
C GLY A 196 -4.98 18.88 3.79
N ASN A 197 -6.16 18.39 3.43
CA ASN A 197 -7.11 17.74 4.36
C ASN A 197 -7.14 16.21 4.24
N GLN A 198 -6.22 15.61 3.50
CA GLN A 198 -6.07 14.16 3.31
C GLN A 198 -7.34 13.47 2.77
N SER A 199 -8.12 14.18 1.97
CA SER A 199 -9.35 13.63 1.40
C SER A 199 -9.16 13.05 0.01
N VAL A 200 -8.20 13.57 -0.77
CA VAL A 200 -7.90 13.15 -2.14
C VAL A 200 -6.40 12.96 -2.30
N MET A 201 -6.00 11.93 -3.04
CA MET A 201 -4.61 11.55 -3.34
C MET A 201 -4.39 11.60 -4.84
N SER A 202 -3.12 11.61 -5.26
CA SER A 202 -2.72 11.30 -6.63
C SER A 202 -2.40 9.82 -6.79
N ASN A 203 -2.32 9.36 -8.03
CA ASN A 203 -1.58 8.13 -8.29
C ASN A 203 -0.14 8.33 -7.87
N SER A 204 0.47 7.29 -7.33
CA SER A 204 1.89 7.30 -7.05
C SER A 204 2.68 6.95 -8.30
N GLN A 205 3.85 7.56 -8.43
CA GLN A 205 4.80 7.27 -9.49
C GLN A 205 6.01 6.53 -8.91
N PHE A 206 6.45 5.49 -9.61
CA PHE A 206 7.77 4.93 -9.40
C PHE A 206 8.81 5.92 -9.93
N VAL A 207 9.75 6.33 -9.09
CA VAL A 207 10.77 7.30 -9.47
C VAL A 207 12.00 6.58 -10.01
N ILE A 208 12.60 5.73 -9.19
CA ILE A 208 13.81 4.97 -9.53
C ILE A 208 14.14 3.93 -8.46
N GLY A 209 14.86 2.87 -8.85
CA GLY A 209 15.67 2.06 -7.94
C GLY A 209 17.06 2.67 -7.77
N LEU A 210 17.51 2.92 -6.55
CA LEU A 210 18.82 3.51 -6.27
C LEU A 210 19.52 2.81 -5.11
N ILE A 211 20.86 2.91 -5.08
CA ILE A 211 21.68 2.42 -3.96
C ILE A 211 21.82 3.53 -2.93
N VAL A 212 21.51 3.20 -1.67
CA VAL A 212 21.68 4.13 -0.53
C VAL A 212 23.14 4.21 -0.13
N LEU A 213 23.68 5.43 -0.01
CA LEU A 213 25.04 5.67 0.47
C LEU A 213 25.17 5.45 1.98
#